data_8ece5819334c2ce97f3edf06ad6a9fbd
#
_entry.id   8ece5819334c2ce97f3edf06ad6a9fbd
#
_cell.length_a   1.000
_cell.length_b   1.000
_cell.length_c   1.000
_cell.angle_alpha   90.00
_cell.angle_beta   90.00
_cell.angle_gamma   90.00
#
_symmetry.space_group_name_H-M   'P 1'
#
loop_
_entity.id
_entity.type
_entity.pdbx_description
1 polymer ?
#
loop_
_entity_poly.entity_id
_entity_poly.type
_entity_poly.pdbx_seq_one_letter_code
_entity_poly.pdbx_strand_id
1 'polypeptide(L)'
;MLAMRLSQRPRFLRAALIFPALAGLLSTSVGCSTVVSGTAVLAEPQIGQPVSWGPCRPAGGGGGEAMPIPAGAQCGKIAVPVNYDEPDGGQASLALIRFPATGEKIGSLIINPGGPGESGVEAAASLIEGLPPQVRQRFDLVGFDPRGVGSSTPALWCNSDADNDRLRADPMVDYSPEGVERIEGETKAFVQRCVDKMGEDFLANVGTASVAKDLDTLRAALGDEKLNYLGYSYGTRIGAEYAEVYPDKVRAMILDGAVDPNADPIQSDIDQAEAFQEAFNDFAADCAKDSDCPLGTDPAKSVDVYRDLVDPLVDTPMKTKDPRGLSYGDAIIGTIIALYSPNLWQYLAKGLTEMTKGSGDTMLALADMYMRRDPQGRYTNATDARISVNCVDQPPITDRAKVVEEDRRLREVAPFMSYGEFTGYAPLSTCAFWPVPPTSEPHAVSAPGLPPVLVISSTGDPATPYQAGVDLAKQLGGGLLTFNGTQHTVAFQGEQCVDDYAAAYLVDLKLPPAGTTC
;
A
#
# COMPACT_ATOMS: atom_id res chain seq x y z
N MET A 1 -8.02 44.83 -8.20
CA MET A 1 -7.12 45.98 -8.30
C MET A 1 -5.69 45.54 -8.08
N LEU A 2 -4.88 45.91 -8.99
CA LEU A 2 -3.42 45.94 -9.20
C LEU A 2 -2.77 44.54 -9.45
N ALA A 3 -2.20 44.32 -10.52
CA ALA A 3 -1.62 44.93 -11.71
C ALA A 3 -0.34 44.14 -12.04
N MET A 4 -0.35 43.59 -13.24
CA MET A 4 0.79 42.98 -13.93
C MET A 4 2.00 43.92 -13.94
N ARG A 5 3.20 43.37 -13.86
CA ARG A 5 4.37 43.90 -14.54
C ARG A 5 5.17 42.81 -15.24
N LEU A 6 5.13 42.85 -16.53
CA LEU A 6 6.09 42.29 -17.48
C LEU A 6 7.42 43.05 -17.39
N SER A 7 8.54 42.38 -17.41
CA SER A 7 9.85 42.97 -17.64
C SER A 7 10.65 42.14 -18.65
N GLN A 8 11.11 42.85 -19.63
CA GLN A 8 11.67 42.54 -20.93
C GLN A 8 13.08 41.89 -20.86
N ARG A 9 13.37 41.08 -21.87
CA ARG A 9 14.73 40.60 -22.24
C ARG A 9 15.53 41.71 -22.90
N PRO A 10 16.89 41.70 -22.83
CA PRO A 10 17.72 42.25 -23.90
C PRO A 10 18.46 41.14 -24.70
N ARG A 11 18.37 41.30 -26.00
CA ARG A 11 19.23 40.66 -26.99
C ARG A 11 20.60 41.35 -26.94
N PHE A 12 21.69 40.60 -27.05
CA PHE A 12 22.98 41.13 -27.49
C PHE A 12 23.57 40.30 -28.63
N LEU A 13 24.17 41.10 -29.55
CA LEU A 13 24.64 40.83 -30.88
C LEU A 13 25.85 39.89 -30.94
N ARG A 14 25.93 39.24 -32.10
CA ARG A 14 27.13 38.55 -32.65
C ARG A 14 28.22 39.57 -32.98
N ALA A 15 29.49 39.22 -32.71
CA ALA A 15 30.64 39.75 -33.40
C ALA A 15 31.58 38.59 -33.76
N ALA A 16 31.82 38.42 -35.05
CA ALA A 16 32.81 37.52 -35.63
C ALA A 16 34.13 38.29 -35.78
N LEU A 17 35.25 37.63 -35.48
CA LEU A 17 36.60 38.07 -35.91
C LEU A 17 37.41 36.87 -36.40
N ILE A 18 38.07 37.10 -37.50
CA ILE A 18 38.77 36.19 -38.40
C ILE A 18 40.30 36.36 -38.24
N PHE A 19 41.02 35.24 -38.04
CA PHE A 19 42.40 34.84 -38.47
C PHE A 19 43.64 35.69 -38.15
N PRO A 20 44.89 35.10 -38.15
CA PRO A 20 45.42 34.00 -38.96
C PRO A 20 46.31 32.95 -38.21
N ALA A 21 46.64 31.90 -38.98
CA ALA A 21 47.44 30.73 -38.68
C ALA A 21 48.93 31.02 -38.50
N LEU A 22 49.59 30.25 -37.62
CA LEU A 22 51.05 29.98 -37.70
C LEU A 22 51.27 28.48 -37.37
N ALA A 23 51.91 27.82 -38.32
CA ALA A 23 52.29 26.43 -38.23
C ALA A 23 53.50 26.22 -37.30
N GLY A 24 53.41 25.27 -36.39
CA GLY A 24 54.53 24.77 -35.58
C GLY A 24 54.36 23.25 -35.38
N LEU A 25 55.17 22.48 -36.08
CA LEU A 25 55.30 21.03 -35.89
C LEU A 25 55.93 20.74 -34.53
N LEU A 26 55.18 20.12 -33.63
CA LEU A 26 55.70 19.40 -32.48
C LEU A 26 54.97 18.05 -32.38
N SER A 27 55.75 17.01 -32.62
CA SER A 27 55.34 15.62 -32.48
C SER A 27 55.03 15.32 -31.02
N THR A 28 53.76 15.22 -30.64
CA THR A 28 53.36 14.67 -29.35
C THR A 28 52.56 13.40 -29.60
N SER A 29 53.05 12.32 -29.01
CA SER A 29 52.39 11.04 -28.94
C SER A 29 50.96 11.20 -28.38
N VAL A 30 49.94 11.05 -29.25
CA VAL A 30 48.54 11.03 -28.89
C VAL A 30 48.26 9.65 -28.27
N GLY A 31 48.25 9.60 -26.97
CA GLY A 31 47.56 8.51 -26.25
C GLY A 31 46.06 8.70 -26.47
N CYS A 32 45.43 7.81 -27.24
CA CYS A 32 44.00 7.74 -27.35
C CYS A 32 43.41 7.29 -25.99
N SER A 33 43.01 8.26 -25.16
CA SER A 33 42.07 7.99 -24.09
C SER A 33 40.65 8.00 -24.70
N THR A 34 40.14 6.85 -25.08
CA THR A 34 38.72 6.68 -25.36
C THR A 34 37.96 6.90 -24.04
N VAL A 35 37.36 8.07 -23.91
CA VAL A 35 36.32 8.28 -22.90
C VAL A 35 35.11 7.46 -23.36
N VAL A 36 35.00 6.25 -22.83
CA VAL A 36 33.78 5.47 -22.93
C VAL A 36 32.80 6.15 -21.99
N SER A 37 31.86 6.94 -22.53
CA SER A 37 30.67 7.37 -21.81
C SER A 37 29.77 6.14 -21.58
N GLY A 38 30.21 5.26 -20.68
CA GLY A 38 29.38 4.19 -20.16
C GLY A 38 28.44 4.77 -19.11
N THR A 39 27.16 4.83 -19.39
CA THR A 39 26.16 4.81 -18.33
C THR A 39 26.46 3.57 -17.51
N ALA A 40 26.89 3.74 -16.26
CA ALA A 40 27.07 2.62 -15.35
C ALA A 40 25.68 1.97 -15.16
N VAL A 41 25.41 0.92 -15.88
CA VAL A 41 24.32 0.00 -15.61
C VAL A 41 24.75 -0.75 -14.37
N LEU A 42 24.00 -0.63 -13.27
CA LEU A 42 24.26 -1.48 -12.10
C LEU A 42 24.20 -2.93 -12.59
N ALA A 43 25.21 -3.72 -12.23
CA ALA A 43 25.20 -5.15 -12.54
C ALA A 43 23.93 -5.78 -11.96
N GLU A 44 23.36 -6.75 -12.67
CA GLU A 44 22.22 -7.53 -12.15
C GLU A 44 22.61 -8.14 -10.79
N PRO A 45 21.76 -8.00 -9.76
CA PRO A 45 22.08 -8.53 -8.44
C PRO A 45 22.14 -10.06 -8.48
N GLN A 46 22.97 -10.65 -7.62
CA GLN A 46 23.06 -12.09 -7.42
C GLN A 46 22.62 -12.42 -5.99
N ILE A 47 22.00 -13.57 -5.78
CA ILE A 47 21.59 -14.04 -4.46
C ILE A 47 22.79 -14.06 -3.50
N GLY A 48 22.60 -13.53 -2.28
CA GLY A 48 23.61 -13.50 -1.24
C GLY A 48 24.68 -12.40 -1.38
N GLN A 49 24.58 -11.52 -2.36
CA GLN A 49 25.47 -10.38 -2.51
C GLN A 49 25.00 -9.16 -1.69
N PRO A 50 25.90 -8.36 -1.15
CA PRO A 50 25.56 -7.07 -0.54
C PRO A 50 24.86 -6.14 -1.54
N VAL A 51 23.98 -5.26 -1.04
CA VAL A 51 23.29 -4.27 -1.88
C VAL A 51 24.30 -3.30 -2.49
N SER A 52 24.27 -3.17 -3.82
CA SER A 52 24.98 -2.11 -4.54
C SER A 52 24.10 -0.87 -4.62
N TRP A 53 24.46 0.19 -3.89
CA TRP A 53 23.72 1.43 -3.84
C TRP A 53 24.19 2.41 -4.91
N GLY A 54 23.25 3.07 -5.57
CA GLY A 54 23.49 4.11 -6.56
C GLY A 54 22.47 5.25 -6.47
N PRO A 55 22.61 6.30 -7.29
CA PRO A 55 21.62 7.35 -7.36
C PRO A 55 20.28 6.81 -7.83
N CYS A 56 19.19 7.22 -7.18
CA CYS A 56 17.85 6.89 -7.64
C CYS A 56 17.57 7.54 -9.01
N ARG A 57 17.02 6.76 -9.92
CA ARG A 57 16.51 7.26 -11.19
C ARG A 57 15.00 7.19 -11.15
N PRO A 58 14.28 8.15 -11.75
CA PRO A 58 12.84 8.00 -11.90
C PRO A 58 12.53 6.64 -12.54
N ALA A 59 11.68 5.86 -11.91
CA ALA A 59 11.31 4.54 -12.42
C ALA A 59 10.60 4.73 -13.78
N GLY A 60 11.22 4.25 -14.85
CA GLY A 60 10.67 4.30 -16.21
C GLY A 60 9.78 3.11 -16.55
N GLY A 61 9.04 2.55 -15.59
CA GLY A 61 8.35 1.29 -15.81
C GLY A 61 7.01 1.07 -15.10
N GLY A 62 6.66 1.91 -14.15
CA GLY A 62 5.34 1.84 -13.51
C GLY A 62 4.50 3.05 -13.91
N GLY A 63 3.26 2.84 -14.27
CA GLY A 63 2.39 3.82 -14.91
C GLY A 63 1.97 5.05 -14.11
N GLY A 64 2.63 5.48 -13.03
CA GLY A 64 2.32 6.69 -12.29
C GLY A 64 3.28 7.86 -12.57
N GLU A 65 2.88 9.11 -12.24
CA GLU A 65 3.85 10.19 -12.07
C GLU A 65 4.83 9.74 -10.98
N ALA A 66 6.13 9.65 -11.35
CA ALA A 66 7.16 9.29 -10.37
C ALA A 66 7.09 10.28 -9.21
N MET A 67 6.83 9.79 -8.00
CA MET A 67 6.90 10.61 -6.80
C MET A 67 8.28 11.30 -6.76
N PRO A 68 8.34 12.59 -6.41
CA PRO A 68 9.63 13.26 -6.23
C PRO A 68 10.42 12.52 -5.14
N ILE A 69 11.58 12.00 -5.52
CA ILE A 69 12.45 11.29 -4.59
C ILE A 69 13.16 12.33 -3.72
N PRO A 70 13.03 12.27 -2.38
CA PRO A 70 13.70 13.20 -1.48
C PRO A 70 15.22 13.15 -1.62
N ALA A 71 15.86 14.29 -1.36
CA ALA A 71 17.32 14.40 -1.46
C ALA A 71 18.05 13.43 -0.52
N GLY A 72 19.17 12.86 -0.97
CA GLY A 72 19.98 11.92 -0.21
C GLY A 72 19.55 10.45 -0.36
N ALA A 73 18.49 10.18 -1.10
CA ALA A 73 18.08 8.82 -1.40
C ALA A 73 19.14 8.08 -2.24
N GLN A 74 19.28 6.80 -1.95
CA GLN A 74 20.06 5.84 -2.70
C GLN A 74 19.17 4.66 -3.09
N CYS A 75 19.23 4.22 -4.34
CA CYS A 75 18.48 3.09 -4.82
C CYS A 75 19.39 1.89 -5.07
N GLY A 76 18.84 0.69 -4.90
CA GLY A 76 19.52 -0.57 -5.10
C GLY A 76 18.55 -1.69 -5.43
N LYS A 77 19.10 -2.88 -5.61
CA LYS A 77 18.31 -4.10 -5.82
C LYS A 77 19.00 -5.27 -5.12
N ILE A 78 18.22 -6.26 -4.70
CA ILE A 78 18.72 -7.58 -4.30
C ILE A 78 18.04 -8.67 -5.12
N ALA A 79 18.74 -9.78 -5.34
CA ALA A 79 18.17 -10.99 -5.91
C ALA A 79 17.71 -11.93 -4.81
N VAL A 80 16.55 -12.54 -5.01
CA VAL A 80 16.00 -13.60 -4.17
C VAL A 80 15.52 -14.75 -5.06
N PRO A 81 15.50 -16.00 -4.59
CA PRO A 81 14.90 -17.07 -5.39
C PRO A 81 13.39 -16.87 -5.50
N VAL A 82 12.78 -17.23 -6.63
CA VAL A 82 11.33 -17.26 -6.75
C VAL A 82 10.78 -18.27 -5.74
N ASN A 83 11.30 -19.49 -5.76
CA ASN A 83 10.97 -20.55 -4.80
C ASN A 83 12.19 -20.85 -3.92
N TYR A 84 12.07 -20.66 -2.61
CA TYR A 84 13.16 -20.92 -1.66
C TYR A 84 13.47 -22.42 -1.48
N ASP A 85 12.53 -23.29 -1.83
CA ASP A 85 12.76 -24.75 -1.82
C ASP A 85 13.47 -25.22 -3.10
N GLU A 86 13.46 -24.39 -4.16
CA GLU A 86 14.15 -24.62 -5.44
C GLU A 86 14.96 -23.38 -5.85
N PRO A 87 16.01 -23.02 -5.12
CA PRO A 87 16.68 -21.72 -5.26
C PRO A 87 17.35 -21.49 -6.63
N ASP A 88 17.59 -22.57 -7.38
CA ASP A 88 18.14 -22.53 -8.75
C ASP A 88 17.04 -22.42 -9.83
N GLY A 89 15.75 -22.49 -9.46
CA GLY A 89 14.60 -22.53 -10.37
C GLY A 89 14.20 -21.20 -10.99
N GLY A 90 14.66 -20.09 -10.47
CA GLY A 90 14.34 -18.73 -10.94
C GLY A 90 14.63 -17.67 -9.88
N GLN A 91 14.79 -16.43 -10.33
CA GLN A 91 15.12 -15.31 -9.44
C GLN A 91 14.11 -14.17 -9.59
N ALA A 92 13.80 -13.53 -8.47
CA ALA A 92 13.17 -12.22 -8.42
C ALA A 92 14.20 -11.17 -7.98
N SER A 93 14.00 -9.93 -8.42
CA SER A 93 14.86 -8.81 -8.05
C SER A 93 14.00 -7.78 -7.32
N LEU A 94 14.28 -7.56 -6.02
CA LEU A 94 13.55 -6.62 -5.18
C LEU A 94 14.15 -5.23 -5.32
N ALA A 95 13.30 -4.25 -5.60
CA ALA A 95 13.68 -2.84 -5.67
C ALA A 95 13.78 -2.25 -4.27
N LEU A 96 14.81 -1.43 -4.04
CA LEU A 96 15.14 -0.85 -2.74
C LEU A 96 15.36 0.65 -2.85
N ILE A 97 14.96 1.38 -1.80
CA ILE A 97 15.40 2.74 -1.52
C ILE A 97 16.01 2.81 -0.13
N ARG A 98 17.04 3.62 0.02
CA ARG A 98 17.68 3.88 1.31
C ARG A 98 17.89 5.37 1.53
N PHE A 99 17.62 5.83 2.74
CA PHE A 99 18.03 7.12 3.26
C PHE A 99 19.04 6.88 4.38
N PRO A 100 20.34 7.18 4.19
CA PRO A 100 21.36 6.92 5.19
C PRO A 100 21.10 7.66 6.50
N ALA A 101 21.47 7.02 7.61
CA ALA A 101 21.45 7.63 8.94
C ALA A 101 22.27 8.94 8.95
N THR A 102 21.75 9.96 9.66
CA THR A 102 22.42 11.27 9.74
C THR A 102 23.40 11.37 10.91
N GLY A 103 23.54 10.32 11.73
CA GLY A 103 24.44 10.22 12.88
C GLY A 103 25.06 8.83 13.00
N GLU A 104 25.31 8.38 14.24
CA GLU A 104 25.91 7.07 14.50
C GLU A 104 24.88 5.96 14.28
N LYS A 105 25.01 5.24 13.17
CA LYS A 105 24.12 4.14 12.78
C LYS A 105 24.18 2.96 13.75
N ILE A 106 23.02 2.44 14.14
CA ILE A 106 22.86 1.19 14.90
C ILE A 106 22.26 0.04 14.07
N GLY A 107 21.74 0.32 12.89
CA GLY A 107 21.16 -0.67 11.97
C GLY A 107 20.32 -0.01 10.89
N SER A 108 19.69 -0.82 10.07
CA SER A 108 18.67 -0.37 9.11
C SER A 108 17.27 -0.54 9.71
N LEU A 109 16.40 0.44 9.54
CA LEU A 109 14.96 0.33 9.79
C LEU A 109 14.28 0.00 8.46
N ILE A 110 13.84 -1.23 8.32
CA ILE A 110 13.13 -1.69 7.12
C ILE A 110 11.65 -1.45 7.33
N ILE A 111 10.98 -0.87 6.31
CA ILE A 111 9.55 -0.58 6.39
C ILE A 111 8.75 -1.32 5.32
N ASN A 112 7.51 -1.65 5.66
CA ASN A 112 6.51 -2.14 4.73
C ASN A 112 5.16 -1.45 5.01
N PRO A 113 4.55 -0.77 4.01
CA PRO A 113 3.30 -0.03 4.18
C PRO A 113 2.05 -0.90 4.24
N GLY A 114 2.15 -2.17 3.86
CA GLY A 114 1.02 -3.08 3.79
C GLY A 114 0.36 -3.13 2.41
N GLY A 115 -0.94 -3.02 2.40
CA GLY A 115 -1.79 -3.25 1.26
C GLY A 115 -2.54 -4.58 1.38
N PRO A 116 -1.98 -5.78 0.98
CA PRO A 116 -0.70 -6.00 0.30
C PRO A 116 -0.62 -5.30 -1.06
N GLY A 117 0.58 -5.25 -1.64
CA GLY A 117 0.80 -4.68 -2.98
C GLY A 117 1.22 -3.21 -3.01
N GLU A 118 1.31 -2.52 -1.88
CA GLU A 118 1.81 -1.15 -1.82
C GLU A 118 3.35 -1.11 -1.86
N SER A 119 3.89 -0.09 -2.53
CA SER A 119 5.33 0.08 -2.70
C SER A 119 6.01 0.53 -1.39
N GLY A 120 6.95 -0.26 -0.88
CA GLY A 120 7.78 0.13 0.24
C GLY A 120 8.82 1.18 -0.13
N VAL A 121 9.20 1.26 -1.40
CA VAL A 121 10.07 2.32 -1.94
C VAL A 121 9.38 3.67 -1.84
N GLU A 122 8.11 3.77 -2.27
CA GLU A 122 7.31 4.99 -2.17
C GLU A 122 6.99 5.34 -0.72
N ALA A 123 6.68 4.34 0.10
CA ALA A 123 6.40 4.54 1.52
C ALA A 123 7.60 5.12 2.27
N ALA A 124 8.82 4.62 2.05
CA ALA A 124 10.03 5.18 2.65
C ALA A 124 10.31 6.61 2.19
N ALA A 125 10.07 6.90 0.90
CA ALA A 125 10.22 8.24 0.35
C ALA A 125 9.23 9.25 0.98
N SER A 126 8.02 8.80 1.31
CA SER A 126 7.02 9.62 1.99
C SER A 126 7.31 9.79 3.48
N LEU A 127 7.78 8.74 4.14
CA LEU A 127 7.96 8.70 5.60
C LEU A 127 9.19 9.49 6.07
N ILE A 128 10.24 9.58 5.24
CA ILE A 128 11.55 10.11 5.66
C ILE A 128 11.50 11.51 6.27
N GLU A 129 10.61 12.37 5.79
CA GLU A 129 10.48 13.74 6.27
C GLU A 129 9.74 13.81 7.62
N GLY A 130 8.85 12.85 7.90
CA GLY A 130 8.09 12.75 9.15
C GLY A 130 8.84 12.04 10.28
N LEU A 131 9.93 11.32 9.99
CA LEU A 131 10.66 10.58 11.02
C LEU A 131 11.31 11.50 12.05
N PRO A 132 11.15 11.21 13.36
CA PRO A 132 11.81 11.95 14.43
C PRO A 132 13.34 11.95 14.27
N PRO A 133 14.02 13.07 14.62
CA PRO A 133 15.47 13.20 14.47
C PRO A 133 16.29 12.08 15.14
N GLN A 134 15.83 11.58 16.31
CA GLN A 134 16.49 10.48 17.02
C GLN A 134 16.46 9.16 16.23
N VAL A 135 15.41 8.89 15.47
CA VAL A 135 15.32 7.71 14.59
C VAL A 135 16.21 7.93 13.37
N ARG A 136 16.10 9.10 12.71
CA ARG A 136 16.93 9.43 11.53
C ARG A 136 18.43 9.44 11.79
N GLN A 137 18.86 9.75 13.01
CA GLN A 137 20.28 9.72 13.39
C GLN A 137 20.81 8.31 13.57
N ARG A 138 19.95 7.35 13.91
CA ARG A 138 20.36 6.02 14.35
C ARG A 138 20.13 4.92 13.32
N PHE A 139 19.28 5.16 12.33
CA PHE A 139 18.92 4.13 11.35
C PHE A 139 19.08 4.63 9.91
N ASP A 140 19.60 3.76 9.03
CA ASP A 140 19.27 3.89 7.61
C ASP A 140 17.79 3.54 7.46
N LEU A 141 16.96 4.44 6.90
CA LEU A 141 15.60 4.07 6.52
C LEU A 141 15.64 3.33 5.19
N VAL A 142 15.10 2.11 5.17
CA VAL A 142 15.09 1.25 3.98
C VAL A 142 13.66 0.88 3.63
N GLY A 143 13.23 1.24 2.42
CA GLY A 143 12.01 0.73 1.80
C GLY A 143 12.34 -0.32 0.76
N PHE A 144 11.50 -1.34 0.65
CA PHE A 144 11.60 -2.34 -0.40
C PHE A 144 10.24 -2.62 -1.01
N ASP A 145 10.23 -2.83 -2.31
CA ASP A 145 9.04 -3.36 -2.98
C ASP A 145 9.09 -4.88 -2.85
N PRO A 146 8.10 -5.53 -2.22
CA PRO A 146 8.04 -6.98 -2.17
C PRO A 146 8.05 -7.61 -3.57
N ARG A 147 8.28 -8.92 -3.64
CA ARG A 147 8.19 -9.68 -4.89
C ARG A 147 6.84 -9.43 -5.57
N GLY A 148 6.85 -9.18 -6.86
CA GLY A 148 5.65 -8.87 -7.62
C GLY A 148 5.14 -7.43 -7.51
N VAL A 149 5.66 -6.62 -6.59
CA VAL A 149 5.15 -5.28 -6.28
C VAL A 149 6.02 -4.19 -6.90
N GLY A 150 5.41 -3.12 -7.36
CA GLY A 150 6.06 -1.87 -7.75
C GLY A 150 7.16 -2.04 -8.79
N SER A 151 8.38 -1.67 -8.42
CA SER A 151 9.57 -1.74 -9.28
C SER A 151 10.37 -3.04 -9.14
N SER A 152 9.89 -3.99 -8.33
CA SER A 152 10.45 -5.35 -8.26
C SER A 152 10.16 -6.14 -9.52
N THR A 153 11.02 -7.11 -9.87
CA THR A 153 10.87 -7.89 -11.09
C THR A 153 10.96 -9.39 -10.80
N PRO A 154 10.07 -10.21 -11.42
CA PRO A 154 8.97 -9.80 -12.28
C PRO A 154 7.93 -8.99 -11.52
N ALA A 155 7.35 -7.96 -12.15
CA ALA A 155 6.23 -7.21 -11.60
C ALA A 155 4.92 -7.94 -11.91
N LEU A 156 4.03 -8.02 -10.93
CA LEU A 156 2.78 -8.75 -11.04
C LEU A 156 1.73 -7.90 -11.77
N TRP A 157 1.41 -8.27 -13.00
CA TRP A 157 0.41 -7.61 -13.82
C TRP A 157 -0.58 -8.64 -14.37
N CYS A 158 -1.85 -8.53 -13.99
CA CYS A 158 -2.95 -9.35 -14.51
C CYS A 158 -3.77 -8.56 -15.55
N ASN A 159 -4.14 -7.34 -15.19
CA ASN A 159 -4.94 -6.46 -16.03
C ASN A 159 -4.08 -5.47 -16.85
N SER A 160 -4.66 -4.94 -17.92
CA SER A 160 -4.23 -3.68 -18.56
C SER A 160 -4.95 -2.50 -17.91
N ASP A 161 -4.48 -1.26 -18.16
CA ASP A 161 -5.18 -0.04 -17.72
C ASP A 161 -6.63 -0.01 -18.22
N ALA A 162 -6.85 -0.43 -19.48
CA ALA A 162 -8.19 -0.50 -20.07
C ALA A 162 -9.07 -1.57 -19.42
N ASP A 163 -8.51 -2.72 -18.99
CA ASP A 163 -9.26 -3.72 -18.23
C ASP A 163 -9.69 -3.16 -16.87
N ASN A 164 -8.80 -2.43 -16.18
CA ASN A 164 -9.11 -1.80 -14.91
C ASN A 164 -10.19 -0.72 -15.06
N ASP A 165 -10.09 0.16 -16.06
CA ASP A 165 -11.14 1.16 -16.32
C ASP A 165 -12.49 0.50 -16.64
N ARG A 166 -12.52 -0.59 -17.41
CA ARG A 166 -13.74 -1.35 -17.72
C ARG A 166 -14.36 -2.00 -16.48
N LEU A 167 -13.53 -2.65 -15.65
CA LEU A 167 -14.00 -3.32 -14.43
C LEU A 167 -14.55 -2.31 -13.40
N ARG A 168 -13.94 -1.15 -13.27
CA ARG A 168 -14.41 -0.07 -12.40
C ARG A 168 -15.73 0.55 -12.85
N ALA A 169 -16.02 0.49 -14.15
CA ALA A 169 -17.30 0.97 -14.69
C ALA A 169 -18.47 0.02 -14.40
N ASP A 170 -18.19 -1.27 -14.13
CA ASP A 170 -19.22 -2.26 -13.77
C ASP A 170 -19.50 -2.20 -12.26
N PRO A 171 -20.73 -1.94 -11.82
CA PRO A 171 -21.04 -1.83 -10.39
C PRO A 171 -20.93 -3.16 -9.64
N MET A 172 -20.96 -4.32 -10.31
CA MET A 172 -20.81 -5.67 -9.73
C MET A 172 -21.81 -5.97 -8.59
N VAL A 173 -23.01 -5.40 -8.62
CA VAL A 173 -24.01 -5.47 -7.53
C VAL A 173 -25.22 -6.35 -7.83
N ASP A 174 -25.34 -6.90 -9.05
CA ASP A 174 -26.42 -7.80 -9.41
C ASP A 174 -26.17 -9.19 -8.83
N TYR A 175 -26.80 -9.48 -7.69
CA TYR A 175 -26.73 -10.77 -7.01
C TYR A 175 -27.98 -11.63 -7.32
N SER A 176 -28.57 -11.50 -8.51
CA SER A 176 -29.44 -12.53 -9.09
C SER A 176 -28.60 -13.76 -9.49
N PRO A 177 -29.19 -14.94 -9.72
CA PRO A 177 -28.43 -16.10 -10.21
C PRO A 177 -27.63 -15.79 -11.48
N GLU A 178 -28.20 -15.06 -12.43
CA GLU A 178 -27.57 -14.65 -13.68
C GLU A 178 -26.45 -13.62 -13.46
N GLY A 179 -26.68 -12.67 -12.53
CA GLY A 179 -25.68 -11.67 -12.14
C GLY A 179 -24.48 -12.30 -11.45
N VAL A 180 -24.70 -13.26 -10.55
CA VAL A 180 -23.63 -14.04 -9.89
C VAL A 180 -22.80 -14.80 -10.92
N GLU A 181 -23.44 -15.50 -11.90
CA GLU A 181 -22.70 -16.19 -12.96
C GLU A 181 -21.84 -15.23 -13.78
N ARG A 182 -22.36 -14.04 -14.11
CA ARG A 182 -21.62 -13.01 -14.83
C ARG A 182 -20.42 -12.50 -14.03
N ILE A 183 -20.61 -12.17 -12.75
CA ILE A 183 -19.52 -11.68 -11.86
C ILE A 183 -18.43 -12.73 -11.72
N GLU A 184 -18.79 -13.99 -11.48
CA GLU A 184 -17.82 -15.09 -11.41
C GLU A 184 -17.12 -15.34 -12.75
N GLY A 185 -17.80 -15.09 -13.87
CA GLY A 185 -17.21 -15.15 -15.21
C GLY A 185 -16.07 -14.13 -15.38
N GLU A 186 -16.31 -12.88 -14.98
CA GLU A 186 -15.28 -11.82 -14.98
C GLU A 186 -14.12 -12.14 -14.02
N THR A 187 -14.45 -12.69 -12.84
CA THR A 187 -13.46 -13.14 -11.84
C THR A 187 -12.54 -14.23 -12.39
N LYS A 188 -13.12 -15.26 -13.03
CA LYS A 188 -12.37 -16.35 -13.68
C LYS A 188 -11.49 -15.82 -14.83
N ALA A 189 -12.02 -14.86 -15.60
CA ALA A 189 -11.24 -14.22 -16.67
C ALA A 189 -10.04 -13.41 -16.12
N PHE A 190 -10.20 -12.74 -14.96
CA PHE A 190 -9.08 -12.11 -14.27
C PHE A 190 -8.02 -13.12 -13.84
N VAL A 191 -8.43 -14.21 -13.18
CA VAL A 191 -7.50 -15.29 -12.75
C VAL A 191 -6.74 -15.85 -13.95
N GLN A 192 -7.42 -16.12 -15.07
CA GLN A 192 -6.77 -16.63 -16.27
C GLN A 192 -5.73 -15.64 -16.82
N ARG A 193 -6.02 -14.33 -16.82
CA ARG A 193 -5.05 -13.31 -17.23
C ARG A 193 -3.80 -13.31 -16.32
N CYS A 194 -3.98 -13.53 -15.01
CA CYS A 194 -2.85 -13.65 -14.07
C CYS A 194 -1.99 -14.86 -14.41
N VAL A 195 -2.60 -16.03 -14.65
CA VAL A 195 -1.90 -17.27 -15.04
C VAL A 195 -1.13 -17.07 -16.34
N ASP A 196 -1.79 -16.53 -17.37
CA ASP A 196 -1.19 -16.37 -18.69
C ASP A 196 0.02 -15.44 -18.69
N LYS A 197 0.01 -14.43 -17.83
CA LYS A 197 1.09 -13.43 -17.78
C LYS A 197 2.21 -13.78 -16.81
N MET A 198 1.87 -14.38 -15.68
CA MET A 198 2.82 -14.57 -14.57
C MET A 198 3.27 -16.02 -14.40
N GLY A 199 2.45 -16.99 -14.83
CA GLY A 199 2.66 -18.41 -14.58
C GLY A 199 2.33 -18.82 -13.14
N GLU A 200 1.89 -20.06 -12.95
CA GLU A 200 1.49 -20.60 -11.66
C GLU A 200 2.65 -20.64 -10.64
N ASP A 201 3.87 -20.96 -11.10
CA ASP A 201 5.05 -21.01 -10.23
C ASP A 201 5.32 -19.67 -9.52
N PHE A 202 5.24 -18.56 -10.26
CA PHE A 202 5.42 -17.24 -9.64
C PHE A 202 4.26 -16.90 -8.73
N LEU A 203 3.01 -17.16 -9.17
CA LEU A 203 1.80 -16.91 -8.39
C LEU A 203 1.77 -17.70 -7.08
N ALA A 204 2.31 -18.91 -7.04
CA ALA A 204 2.41 -19.74 -5.83
C ALA A 204 3.39 -19.17 -4.78
N ASN A 205 4.29 -18.29 -5.20
CA ASN A 205 5.41 -17.82 -4.38
C ASN A 205 5.35 -16.31 -4.05
N VAL A 206 4.21 -15.65 -4.25
CA VAL A 206 4.08 -14.20 -3.96
C VAL A 206 3.57 -13.89 -2.55
N GLY A 207 3.18 -14.89 -1.77
CA GLY A 207 2.58 -14.73 -0.44
C GLY A 207 3.56 -14.35 0.67
N THR A 208 2.98 -14.09 1.84
CA THR A 208 3.67 -13.61 3.05
C THR A 208 4.84 -14.49 3.48
N ALA A 209 4.70 -15.81 3.41
CA ALA A 209 5.76 -16.75 3.78
C ALA A 209 7.04 -16.55 2.93
N SER A 210 6.90 -16.28 1.63
CA SER A 210 8.03 -15.97 0.76
C SER A 210 8.61 -14.58 1.04
N VAL A 211 7.75 -13.59 1.30
CA VAL A 211 8.19 -12.21 1.62
C VAL A 211 8.94 -12.14 2.96
N ALA A 212 8.57 -12.96 3.96
CA ALA A 212 9.31 -13.06 5.22
C ALA A 212 10.74 -13.61 5.00
N LYS A 213 10.92 -14.59 4.11
CA LYS A 213 12.24 -15.09 3.72
C LYS A 213 13.03 -14.03 2.92
N ASP A 214 12.36 -13.26 2.06
CA ASP A 214 12.97 -12.12 1.36
C ASP A 214 13.46 -11.06 2.34
N LEU A 215 12.69 -10.79 3.38
CA LEU A 215 13.04 -9.82 4.42
C LEU A 215 14.30 -10.24 5.19
N ASP A 216 14.50 -11.55 5.46
CA ASP A 216 15.74 -12.05 6.07
C ASP A 216 16.93 -11.95 5.09
N THR A 217 16.72 -12.26 3.83
CA THR A 217 17.72 -12.08 2.77
C THR A 217 18.12 -10.61 2.65
N LEU A 218 17.16 -9.68 2.69
CA LEU A 218 17.42 -8.24 2.69
C LEU A 218 18.19 -7.80 3.91
N ARG A 219 17.78 -8.21 5.13
CA ARG A 219 18.52 -7.95 6.37
C ARG A 219 20.00 -8.35 6.25
N ALA A 220 20.25 -9.57 5.76
CA ALA A 220 21.60 -10.07 5.59
C ALA A 220 22.39 -9.28 4.53
N ALA A 221 21.77 -8.92 3.40
CA ALA A 221 22.39 -8.12 2.34
C ALA A 221 22.72 -6.68 2.76
N LEU A 222 21.98 -6.14 3.76
CA LEU A 222 22.26 -4.85 4.39
C LEU A 222 23.42 -4.93 5.41
N GLY A 223 23.85 -6.14 5.77
CA GLY A 223 24.90 -6.40 6.78
C GLY A 223 24.38 -6.30 8.22
N ASP A 224 23.09 -6.30 8.44
CA ASP A 224 22.49 -6.21 9.77
C ASP A 224 22.41 -7.60 10.41
N GLU A 225 22.92 -7.75 11.63
CA GLU A 225 22.83 -9.02 12.39
C GLU A 225 21.36 -9.33 12.76
N LYS A 226 20.62 -8.29 13.12
CA LYS A 226 19.21 -8.39 13.53
C LYS A 226 18.34 -7.36 12.83
N LEU A 227 17.08 -7.72 12.61
CA LEU A 227 16.07 -6.89 11.96
C LEU A 227 15.58 -5.77 12.88
N ASN A 228 15.51 -4.54 12.35
CA ASN A 228 14.61 -3.51 12.87
C ASN A 228 13.54 -3.28 11.82
N TYR A 229 12.30 -3.42 12.20
CA TYR A 229 11.17 -3.45 11.27
C TYR A 229 10.02 -2.55 11.72
N LEU A 230 9.41 -1.89 10.77
CA LEU A 230 8.16 -1.14 10.94
C LEU A 230 7.17 -1.63 9.88
N GLY A 231 6.19 -2.38 10.31
CA GLY A 231 5.11 -2.88 9.46
C GLY A 231 3.81 -2.15 9.75
N TYR A 232 3.19 -1.62 8.70
CA TYR A 232 1.87 -1.04 8.76
C TYR A 232 0.85 -1.98 8.13
N SER A 233 -0.36 -2.07 8.71
CA SER A 233 -1.47 -2.82 8.09
C SER A 233 -1.06 -4.26 7.76
N TYR A 234 -1.23 -4.71 6.52
CA TYR A 234 -0.73 -6.02 6.07
C TYR A 234 0.78 -6.23 6.35
N GLY A 235 1.59 -5.17 6.41
CA GLY A 235 2.99 -5.28 6.82
C GLY A 235 3.18 -5.88 8.22
N THR A 236 2.18 -5.82 9.08
CA THR A 236 2.18 -6.46 10.39
C THR A 236 2.09 -7.99 10.27
N ARG A 237 1.38 -8.51 9.26
CA ARG A 237 1.35 -9.95 8.96
C ARG A 237 2.71 -10.45 8.50
N ILE A 238 3.43 -9.67 7.65
CA ILE A 238 4.82 -9.99 7.28
C ILE A 238 5.71 -10.02 8.53
N GLY A 239 5.55 -9.03 9.43
CA GLY A 239 6.30 -8.98 10.68
C GLY A 239 6.01 -10.16 11.61
N ALA A 240 4.75 -10.57 11.73
CA ALA A 240 4.32 -11.73 12.53
C ALA A 240 4.91 -13.03 11.98
N GLU A 241 4.82 -13.26 10.67
CA GLU A 241 5.43 -14.40 9.98
C GLU A 241 6.96 -14.43 10.17
N TYR A 242 7.61 -13.26 10.00
CA TYR A 242 9.06 -13.15 10.24
C TYR A 242 9.43 -13.48 11.68
N ALA A 243 8.67 -13.00 12.65
CA ALA A 243 8.89 -13.27 14.07
C ALA A 243 8.75 -14.74 14.42
N GLU A 244 7.84 -15.46 13.77
CA GLU A 244 7.64 -16.91 13.96
C GLU A 244 8.78 -17.72 13.36
N VAL A 245 9.22 -17.37 12.13
CA VAL A 245 10.27 -18.11 11.42
C VAL A 245 11.68 -17.76 11.91
N TYR A 246 11.92 -16.50 12.29
CA TYR A 246 13.25 -15.97 12.64
C TYR A 246 13.26 -15.18 13.97
N PRO A 247 12.73 -15.73 15.08
CA PRO A 247 12.60 -14.96 16.34
C PRO A 247 13.91 -14.45 16.90
N ASP A 248 15.02 -15.17 16.70
CA ASP A 248 16.38 -14.80 17.14
C ASP A 248 17.00 -13.70 16.27
N LYS A 249 16.45 -13.41 15.11
CA LYS A 249 16.91 -12.36 14.18
C LYS A 249 16.23 -11.01 14.38
N VAL A 250 15.28 -10.89 15.29
CA VAL A 250 14.62 -9.61 15.59
C VAL A 250 15.42 -8.84 16.65
N ARG A 251 15.68 -7.53 16.41
CA ARG A 251 16.12 -6.57 17.42
C ARG A 251 14.96 -5.71 17.91
N ALA A 252 14.24 -5.07 16.99
CA ALA A 252 13.10 -4.21 17.27
C ALA A 252 12.06 -4.37 16.15
N MET A 253 10.79 -4.45 16.53
CA MET A 253 9.69 -4.60 15.58
C MET A 253 8.49 -3.80 16.06
N ILE A 254 8.04 -2.85 15.24
CA ILE A 254 6.79 -2.11 15.43
C ILE A 254 5.77 -2.63 14.42
N LEU A 255 4.58 -2.98 14.91
CA LEU A 255 3.46 -3.49 14.14
C LEU A 255 2.26 -2.58 14.38
N ASP A 256 1.94 -1.73 13.41
CA ASP A 256 0.95 -0.66 13.54
C ASP A 256 -0.26 -0.91 12.61
N GLY A 257 -1.47 -0.90 13.19
CA GLY A 257 -2.68 -1.29 12.47
C GLY A 257 -2.65 -2.80 12.16
N ALA A 258 -2.66 -3.61 13.19
CA ALA A 258 -2.30 -5.02 13.09
C ALA A 258 -3.40 -5.89 12.47
N VAL A 259 -2.98 -6.86 11.65
CA VAL A 259 -3.79 -8.00 11.21
C VAL A 259 -3.58 -9.15 12.19
N ASP A 260 -4.65 -9.80 12.65
CA ASP A 260 -4.56 -11.03 13.46
C ASP A 260 -4.43 -12.26 12.54
N PRO A 261 -3.27 -12.96 12.53
CA PRO A 261 -3.10 -14.15 11.70
C PRO A 261 -3.98 -15.34 12.11
N ASN A 262 -4.56 -15.30 13.32
CA ASN A 262 -5.43 -16.37 13.84
C ASN A 262 -6.92 -16.13 13.53
N ALA A 263 -7.27 -14.99 12.98
CA ALA A 263 -8.67 -14.66 12.74
C ALA A 263 -9.30 -15.54 11.64
N ASP A 264 -10.57 -15.90 11.82
CA ASP A 264 -11.36 -16.51 10.75
C ASP A 264 -11.54 -15.49 9.61
N PRO A 265 -11.27 -15.84 8.35
CA PRO A 265 -11.34 -14.87 7.24
C PRO A 265 -12.70 -14.22 7.08
N ILE A 266 -13.80 -14.97 7.16
CA ILE A 266 -15.16 -14.41 7.04
C ILE A 266 -15.44 -13.44 8.19
N GLN A 267 -15.06 -13.82 9.42
CA GLN A 267 -15.27 -12.94 10.57
C GLN A 267 -14.41 -11.66 10.44
N SER A 268 -13.16 -11.77 9.94
CA SER A 268 -12.31 -10.60 9.68
C SER A 268 -12.92 -9.63 8.67
N ASP A 269 -13.53 -10.13 7.59
CA ASP A 269 -14.18 -9.29 6.58
C ASP A 269 -15.40 -8.57 7.18
N ILE A 270 -16.17 -9.25 8.04
CA ILE A 270 -17.31 -8.66 8.74
C ILE A 270 -16.87 -7.62 9.78
N ASP A 271 -15.84 -7.91 10.57
CA ASP A 271 -15.32 -6.98 11.58
C ASP A 271 -14.73 -5.73 10.92
N GLN A 272 -14.06 -5.87 9.76
CA GLN A 272 -13.58 -4.73 8.97
C GLN A 272 -14.74 -3.91 8.40
N ALA A 273 -15.77 -4.56 7.86
CA ALA A 273 -16.94 -3.84 7.33
C ALA A 273 -17.69 -3.06 8.43
N GLU A 274 -17.84 -3.66 9.62
CA GLU A 274 -18.41 -2.98 10.80
C GLU A 274 -17.57 -1.77 11.21
N ALA A 275 -16.24 -1.91 11.26
CA ALA A 275 -15.34 -0.81 11.59
C ALA A 275 -15.39 0.34 10.55
N PHE A 276 -15.54 0.02 9.26
CA PHE A 276 -15.79 1.05 8.23
C PHE A 276 -17.14 1.74 8.43
N GLN A 277 -18.20 1.02 8.84
CA GLN A 277 -19.48 1.63 9.18
C GLN A 277 -19.36 2.57 10.38
N GLU A 278 -18.62 2.16 11.41
CA GLU A 278 -18.35 3.02 12.58
C GLU A 278 -17.59 4.30 12.17
N ALA A 279 -16.54 4.17 11.35
CA ALA A 279 -15.81 5.32 10.82
C ALA A 279 -16.69 6.23 9.93
N PHE A 280 -17.63 5.66 9.16
CA PHE A 280 -18.63 6.43 8.42
C PHE A 280 -19.57 7.19 9.37
N ASN A 281 -20.00 6.58 10.46
CA ASN A 281 -20.84 7.20 11.47
C ASN A 281 -20.10 8.35 12.17
N ASP A 282 -18.80 8.18 12.48
CA ASP A 282 -17.95 9.21 13.04
C ASP A 282 -17.80 10.41 12.09
N PHE A 283 -17.54 10.14 10.81
CA PHE A 283 -17.53 11.16 9.75
C PHE A 283 -18.87 11.90 9.67
N ALA A 284 -19.98 11.17 9.67
CA ALA A 284 -21.31 11.77 9.60
C ALA A 284 -21.62 12.64 10.82
N ALA A 285 -21.21 12.21 12.01
CA ALA A 285 -21.36 12.97 13.25
C ALA A 285 -20.49 14.26 13.27
N ASP A 286 -19.29 14.18 12.68
CA ASP A 286 -18.42 15.35 12.53
C ASP A 286 -19.00 16.32 11.49
N CYS A 287 -19.40 15.81 10.32
CA CYS A 287 -20.02 16.60 9.26
C CYS A 287 -21.28 17.33 9.74
N ALA A 288 -22.14 16.66 10.51
CA ALA A 288 -23.40 17.22 11.01
C ALA A 288 -23.24 18.44 11.94
N LYS A 289 -22.02 18.74 12.40
CA LYS A 289 -21.71 19.98 13.14
C LYS A 289 -21.78 21.21 12.22
N ASP A 290 -21.65 21.02 10.92
CA ASP A 290 -21.81 22.07 9.91
C ASP A 290 -23.23 22.01 9.32
N SER A 291 -23.92 23.16 9.28
CA SER A 291 -25.25 23.30 8.67
C SER A 291 -25.28 22.96 7.18
N ASP A 292 -24.14 23.04 6.49
CA ASP A 292 -23.97 22.77 5.06
C ASP A 292 -23.52 21.34 4.77
N CYS A 293 -23.53 20.45 5.78
CA CYS A 293 -23.19 19.03 5.61
C CYS A 293 -24.07 18.38 4.53
N PRO A 294 -23.47 17.74 3.49
CA PRO A 294 -24.24 17.11 2.41
C PRO A 294 -25.08 15.91 2.87
N LEU A 295 -24.76 15.33 4.04
CA LEU A 295 -25.53 14.26 4.67
C LEU A 295 -26.62 14.79 5.63
N GLY A 296 -26.76 16.12 5.76
CA GLY A 296 -27.64 16.77 6.72
C GLY A 296 -27.07 16.86 8.13
N THR A 297 -27.90 17.40 9.05
CA THR A 297 -27.50 17.63 10.45
C THR A 297 -28.01 16.57 11.42
N ASP A 298 -28.62 15.50 10.91
CA ASP A 298 -29.11 14.35 11.68
C ASP A 298 -28.29 13.11 11.32
N PRO A 299 -27.27 12.74 12.11
CA PRO A 299 -26.41 11.60 11.82
C PRO A 299 -27.17 10.27 11.67
N ALA A 300 -28.34 10.12 12.32
CA ALA A 300 -29.13 8.91 12.22
C ALA A 300 -29.74 8.68 10.81
N LYS A 301 -29.76 9.71 9.97
CA LYS A 301 -30.22 9.64 8.58
C LYS A 301 -29.10 9.64 7.56
N SER A 302 -27.86 9.73 8.00
CA SER A 302 -26.70 9.92 7.10
C SER A 302 -26.55 8.77 6.10
N VAL A 303 -26.82 7.53 6.50
CA VAL A 303 -26.74 6.36 5.62
C VAL A 303 -27.79 6.46 4.52
N ASP A 304 -29.04 6.80 4.86
CA ASP A 304 -30.13 6.93 3.87
C ASP A 304 -29.80 8.03 2.86
N VAL A 305 -29.37 9.22 3.35
CA VAL A 305 -28.97 10.34 2.48
C VAL A 305 -27.79 9.98 1.59
N TYR A 306 -26.81 9.27 2.12
CA TYR A 306 -25.67 8.78 1.35
C TYR A 306 -26.11 7.80 0.26
N ARG A 307 -26.99 6.84 0.61
CA ARG A 307 -27.53 5.85 -0.34
C ARG A 307 -28.31 6.54 -1.46
N ASP A 308 -29.13 7.56 -1.14
CA ASP A 308 -29.86 8.36 -2.12
C ASP A 308 -28.93 9.04 -3.15
N LEU A 309 -27.69 9.35 -2.77
CA LEU A 309 -26.68 9.94 -3.66
C LEU A 309 -25.95 8.89 -4.51
N VAL A 310 -25.64 7.70 -3.95
CA VAL A 310 -24.74 6.74 -4.60
C VAL A 310 -25.50 5.64 -5.35
N ASP A 311 -26.67 5.20 -4.89
CA ASP A 311 -27.43 4.11 -5.51
C ASP A 311 -27.83 4.38 -6.97
N PRO A 312 -28.21 5.60 -7.36
CA PRO A 312 -28.54 5.89 -8.77
C PRO A 312 -27.33 5.70 -9.72
N LEU A 313 -26.10 5.65 -9.18
CA LEU A 313 -24.89 5.43 -9.98
C LEU A 313 -24.78 4.00 -10.52
N VAL A 314 -25.53 3.07 -9.98
CA VAL A 314 -25.61 1.69 -10.50
C VAL A 314 -26.15 1.69 -11.94
N ASP A 315 -27.15 2.53 -12.21
CA ASP A 315 -27.76 2.63 -13.53
C ASP A 315 -27.08 3.66 -14.43
N THR A 316 -26.58 4.75 -13.84
CA THR A 316 -26.04 5.87 -14.62
C THR A 316 -24.88 6.54 -13.88
N PRO A 317 -23.65 6.39 -14.37
CA PRO A 317 -22.50 7.08 -13.81
C PRO A 317 -22.69 8.61 -13.80
N MET A 318 -22.26 9.26 -12.71
CA MET A 318 -22.35 10.71 -12.59
C MET A 318 -21.28 11.39 -13.45
N LYS A 319 -21.61 12.55 -14.00
CA LYS A 319 -20.67 13.33 -14.83
C LYS A 319 -19.46 13.78 -14.04
N THR A 320 -18.31 13.68 -14.68
CA THR A 320 -17.02 14.20 -14.22
C THR A 320 -16.28 14.85 -15.39
N LYS A 321 -15.14 15.53 -15.11
CA LYS A 321 -14.23 16.00 -16.16
C LYS A 321 -13.54 14.86 -16.87
N ASP A 322 -13.28 13.76 -16.17
CA ASP A 322 -12.80 12.51 -16.76
C ASP A 322 -13.97 11.84 -17.52
N PRO A 323 -13.77 11.39 -18.77
CA PRO A 323 -14.85 10.82 -19.58
C PRO A 323 -15.43 9.50 -19.02
N ARG A 324 -14.77 8.82 -18.06
CA ARG A 324 -15.30 7.61 -17.41
C ARG A 324 -16.58 7.90 -16.60
N GLY A 325 -16.71 9.11 -16.05
CA GLY A 325 -17.73 9.40 -15.05
C GLY A 325 -17.41 8.76 -13.70
N LEU A 326 -18.21 9.08 -12.67
CA LEU A 326 -18.17 8.44 -11.37
C LEU A 326 -19.11 7.25 -11.37
N SER A 327 -18.58 6.03 -11.29
CA SER A 327 -19.37 4.80 -11.13
C SER A 327 -19.82 4.61 -9.67
N TYR A 328 -20.78 3.69 -9.44
CA TYR A 328 -21.16 3.27 -8.10
C TYR A 328 -19.96 2.75 -7.30
N GLY A 329 -19.18 1.83 -7.90
CA GLY A 329 -18.00 1.27 -7.25
C GLY A 329 -16.97 2.34 -6.89
N ASP A 330 -16.73 3.32 -7.78
CA ASP A 330 -15.83 4.43 -7.51
C ASP A 330 -16.34 5.33 -6.37
N ALA A 331 -17.64 5.55 -6.25
CA ALA A 331 -18.21 6.33 -5.14
C ALA A 331 -17.98 5.64 -3.79
N ILE A 332 -18.20 4.32 -3.72
CA ILE A 332 -17.92 3.52 -2.52
C ILE A 332 -16.43 3.54 -2.19
N ILE A 333 -15.55 3.26 -3.16
CA ILE A 333 -14.09 3.26 -2.97
C ILE A 333 -13.58 4.63 -2.54
N GLY A 334 -14.09 5.72 -3.14
CA GLY A 334 -13.74 7.09 -2.76
C GLY A 334 -14.19 7.43 -1.34
N THR A 335 -15.29 6.84 -0.87
CA THR A 335 -15.71 6.96 0.53
C THR A 335 -14.78 6.16 1.45
N ILE A 336 -14.51 4.89 1.12
CA ILE A 336 -13.63 4.02 1.90
C ILE A 336 -12.27 4.67 2.14
N ILE A 337 -11.57 5.16 1.10
CA ILE A 337 -10.25 5.79 1.28
C ILE A 337 -10.31 7.02 2.19
N ALA A 338 -11.39 7.79 2.12
CA ALA A 338 -11.54 8.96 2.97
C ALA A 338 -11.76 8.60 4.45
N LEU A 339 -12.29 7.40 4.74
CA LEU A 339 -12.49 6.93 6.10
C LEU A 339 -11.20 6.42 6.77
N TYR A 340 -10.11 6.20 6.03
CA TYR A 340 -8.82 5.82 6.59
C TYR A 340 -8.22 6.88 7.53
N SER A 341 -8.59 8.16 7.37
CA SER A 341 -8.08 9.24 8.21
C SER A 341 -9.02 10.43 8.24
N PRO A 342 -9.26 11.03 9.43
CA PRO A 342 -10.03 12.28 9.57
C PRO A 342 -9.50 13.43 8.71
N ASN A 343 -8.21 13.44 8.37
CA ASN A 343 -7.62 14.42 7.47
C ASN A 343 -8.23 14.42 6.06
N LEU A 344 -8.84 13.30 5.65
CA LEU A 344 -9.50 13.15 4.36
C LEU A 344 -11.00 13.48 4.40
N TRP A 345 -11.62 13.59 5.57
CA TRP A 345 -13.06 13.84 5.70
C TRP A 345 -13.52 15.13 5.01
N GLN A 346 -12.70 16.17 5.01
CA GLN A 346 -12.99 17.40 4.28
C GLN A 346 -13.15 17.19 2.77
N TYR A 347 -12.40 16.23 2.19
CA TYR A 347 -12.51 15.89 0.77
C TYR A 347 -13.74 15.02 0.50
N LEU A 348 -14.10 14.13 1.44
CA LEU A 348 -15.34 13.36 1.38
C LEU A 348 -16.56 14.29 1.42
N ALA A 349 -16.63 15.18 2.40
CA ALA A 349 -17.72 16.17 2.51
C ALA A 349 -17.81 17.05 1.26
N LYS A 350 -16.67 17.50 0.72
CA LYS A 350 -16.63 18.23 -0.55
C LYS A 350 -17.16 17.39 -1.72
N GLY A 351 -16.70 16.14 -1.86
CA GLY A 351 -17.12 15.24 -2.93
C GLY A 351 -18.61 14.97 -2.90
N LEU A 352 -19.16 14.67 -1.71
CA LEU A 352 -20.61 14.49 -1.54
C LEU A 352 -21.39 15.78 -1.84
N THR A 353 -20.87 16.95 -1.46
CA THR A 353 -21.47 18.24 -1.82
C THR A 353 -21.46 18.50 -3.33
N GLU A 354 -20.42 18.08 -4.03
CA GLU A 354 -20.35 18.16 -5.49
C GLU A 354 -21.38 17.19 -6.14
N MET A 355 -21.53 15.99 -5.57
CA MET A 355 -22.54 15.02 -6.05
C MET A 355 -23.97 15.56 -5.95
N THR A 356 -24.34 16.29 -4.88
CA THR A 356 -25.67 16.95 -4.80
C THR A 356 -25.91 17.95 -5.92
N LYS A 357 -24.84 18.42 -6.60
CA LYS A 357 -24.88 19.36 -7.73
C LYS A 357 -24.64 18.68 -9.09
N GLY A 358 -24.56 17.34 -9.11
CA GLY A 358 -24.40 16.53 -10.31
C GLY A 358 -22.95 16.43 -10.83
N SER A 359 -21.93 16.65 -9.99
CA SER A 359 -20.51 16.44 -10.32
C SER A 359 -19.88 15.40 -9.41
N GLY A 360 -19.21 14.40 -9.98
CA GLY A 360 -18.47 13.34 -9.27
C GLY A 360 -16.96 13.56 -9.21
N ASP A 361 -16.44 14.74 -9.57
CA ASP A 361 -15.01 14.97 -9.75
C ASP A 361 -14.16 14.61 -8.52
N THR A 362 -14.54 15.09 -7.33
CA THR A 362 -13.75 14.85 -6.10
C THR A 362 -13.85 13.39 -5.65
N MET A 363 -15.03 12.77 -5.76
CA MET A 363 -15.19 11.35 -5.41
C MET A 363 -14.39 10.43 -6.34
N LEU A 364 -14.38 10.72 -7.67
CA LEU A 364 -13.56 9.97 -8.62
C LEU A 364 -12.06 10.13 -8.33
N ALA A 365 -11.62 11.34 -7.93
CA ALA A 365 -10.22 11.57 -7.55
C ALA A 365 -9.83 10.79 -6.27
N LEU A 366 -10.72 10.68 -5.29
CA LEU A 366 -10.51 9.84 -4.11
C LEU A 366 -10.43 8.36 -4.49
N ALA A 367 -11.31 7.89 -5.38
CA ALA A 367 -11.25 6.52 -5.89
C ALA A 367 -9.97 6.24 -6.68
N ASP A 368 -9.54 7.17 -7.55
CA ASP A 368 -8.28 7.06 -8.29
C ASP A 368 -7.05 7.04 -7.36
N MET A 369 -7.09 7.77 -6.24
CA MET A 369 -6.05 7.72 -5.21
C MET A 369 -5.95 6.31 -4.59
N TYR A 370 -7.07 5.69 -4.22
CA TYR A 370 -7.09 4.32 -3.68
C TYR A 370 -6.63 3.29 -4.71
N MET A 371 -7.11 3.42 -5.94
CA MET A 371 -6.81 2.49 -7.04
C MET A 371 -5.45 2.76 -7.71
N ARG A 372 -4.69 3.75 -7.20
CA ARG A 372 -3.38 4.12 -7.74
C ARG A 372 -3.39 4.42 -9.24
N ARG A 373 -4.43 5.13 -9.71
CA ARG A 373 -4.56 5.59 -11.10
C ARG A 373 -4.09 7.03 -11.23
N ASP A 374 -3.13 7.25 -12.13
CA ASP A 374 -2.61 8.60 -12.38
C ASP A 374 -3.52 9.43 -13.33
N PRO A 375 -3.28 10.76 -13.44
CA PRO A 375 -4.05 11.62 -14.34
C PRO A 375 -3.90 11.27 -15.83
N GLN A 376 -2.90 10.44 -16.20
CA GLN A 376 -2.71 9.93 -17.56
C GLN A 376 -3.46 8.63 -17.83
N GLY A 377 -4.18 8.11 -16.83
CA GLY A 377 -4.99 6.91 -16.93
C GLY A 377 -4.22 5.61 -16.73
N ARG A 378 -3.01 5.66 -16.15
CA ARG A 378 -2.19 4.49 -15.88
C ARG A 378 -2.36 4.06 -14.44
N TYR A 379 -2.38 2.77 -14.21
CA TYR A 379 -2.43 2.18 -12.87
C TYR A 379 -1.04 1.71 -12.44
N THR A 380 -0.82 1.63 -11.14
CA THR A 380 0.22 0.75 -10.59
C THR A 380 -0.31 -0.68 -10.53
N ASN A 381 0.57 -1.62 -10.25
CA ASN A 381 0.15 -3.02 -10.09
C ASN A 381 -0.33 -3.39 -8.68
N ALA A 382 -0.58 -2.41 -7.82
CA ALA A 382 -0.94 -2.62 -6.42
C ALA A 382 -2.19 -3.50 -6.25
N THR A 383 -3.23 -3.27 -7.05
CA THR A 383 -4.48 -4.06 -6.98
C THR A 383 -4.26 -5.51 -7.40
N ASP A 384 -3.55 -5.75 -8.52
CA ASP A 384 -3.27 -7.09 -8.99
C ASP A 384 -2.40 -7.85 -7.97
N ALA A 385 -1.39 -7.20 -7.39
CA ALA A 385 -0.55 -7.75 -6.34
C ALA A 385 -1.36 -8.05 -5.07
N ARG A 386 -2.24 -7.12 -4.64
CA ARG A 386 -3.09 -7.31 -3.47
C ARG A 386 -3.97 -8.55 -3.59
N ILE A 387 -4.66 -8.71 -4.71
CA ILE A 387 -5.51 -9.87 -4.94
C ILE A 387 -4.68 -11.16 -4.95
N SER A 388 -3.56 -11.17 -5.67
CA SER A 388 -2.72 -12.36 -5.81
C SER A 388 -2.12 -12.81 -4.47
N VAL A 389 -1.62 -11.88 -3.67
CA VAL A 389 -1.05 -12.16 -2.34
C VAL A 389 -2.13 -12.67 -1.39
N ASN A 390 -3.30 -12.01 -1.32
CA ASN A 390 -4.40 -12.46 -0.46
C ASN A 390 -4.85 -13.88 -0.81
N CYS A 391 -4.93 -14.21 -2.11
CA CYS A 391 -5.38 -15.54 -2.53
C CYS A 391 -4.36 -16.66 -2.29
N VAL A 392 -3.10 -16.32 -2.06
CA VAL A 392 -2.05 -17.29 -1.67
C VAL A 392 -1.90 -17.37 -0.14
N ASP A 393 -2.24 -16.30 0.56
CA ASP A 393 -2.06 -16.21 2.01
C ASP A 393 -3.19 -16.84 2.82
N GLN A 394 -4.34 -17.14 2.21
CA GLN A 394 -5.52 -17.63 2.92
C GLN A 394 -6.21 -18.78 2.18
N PRO A 395 -6.80 -19.74 2.93
CA PRO A 395 -7.65 -20.75 2.32
C PRO A 395 -8.82 -20.13 1.56
N PRO A 396 -9.13 -20.62 0.34
CA PRO A 396 -10.26 -20.12 -0.41
C PRO A 396 -11.60 -20.53 0.22
N ILE A 397 -12.54 -19.59 0.29
CA ILE A 397 -13.91 -19.86 0.72
C ILE A 397 -14.70 -20.31 -0.52
N THR A 398 -14.98 -21.62 -0.62
CA THR A 398 -15.70 -22.23 -1.75
C THR A 398 -17.12 -22.69 -1.39
N ASP A 399 -17.47 -22.69 -0.11
CA ASP A 399 -18.81 -23.03 0.38
C ASP A 399 -19.77 -21.87 0.13
N ARG A 400 -20.64 -22.03 -0.86
CA ARG A 400 -21.62 -21.01 -1.24
C ARG A 400 -22.57 -20.61 -0.11
N ALA A 401 -22.92 -21.53 0.79
CA ALA A 401 -23.80 -21.19 1.90
C ALA A 401 -23.12 -20.24 2.89
N LYS A 402 -21.79 -20.41 3.11
CA LYS A 402 -20.99 -19.48 3.92
C LYS A 402 -20.91 -18.10 3.27
N VAL A 403 -20.66 -18.03 1.97
CA VAL A 403 -20.54 -16.75 1.24
C VAL A 403 -21.89 -16.00 1.19
N VAL A 404 -23.02 -16.71 1.05
CA VAL A 404 -24.36 -16.10 1.13
C VAL A 404 -24.64 -15.58 2.55
N GLU A 405 -24.26 -16.34 3.59
CA GLU A 405 -24.42 -15.87 4.98
C GLU A 405 -23.51 -14.69 5.30
N GLU A 406 -22.31 -14.67 4.76
CA GLU A 406 -21.39 -13.53 4.84
C GLU A 406 -22.00 -12.27 4.20
N ASP A 407 -22.52 -12.34 2.96
CA ASP A 407 -23.19 -11.21 2.32
C ASP A 407 -24.37 -10.68 3.17
N ARG A 408 -25.17 -11.59 3.76
CA ARG A 408 -26.25 -11.20 4.65
C ARG A 408 -25.76 -10.40 5.85
N ARG A 409 -24.69 -10.86 6.50
CA ARG A 409 -24.09 -10.20 7.67
C ARG A 409 -23.44 -8.87 7.30
N LEU A 410 -22.72 -8.80 6.17
CA LEU A 410 -22.10 -7.57 5.67
C LEU A 410 -23.15 -6.46 5.43
N ARG A 411 -24.31 -6.81 4.87
CA ARG A 411 -25.44 -5.86 4.68
C ARG A 411 -26.01 -5.35 6.01
N GLU A 412 -25.99 -6.18 7.05
CA GLU A 412 -26.48 -5.80 8.38
C GLU A 412 -25.51 -4.86 9.10
N VAL A 413 -24.19 -5.14 9.04
CA VAL A 413 -23.19 -4.37 9.79
C VAL A 413 -22.72 -3.13 9.04
N ALA A 414 -22.73 -3.13 7.71
CA ALA A 414 -22.21 -2.03 6.88
C ALA A 414 -23.20 -1.57 5.78
N PRO A 415 -24.36 -1.03 6.17
CA PRO A 415 -25.40 -0.61 5.22
C PRO A 415 -24.94 0.52 4.28
N PHE A 416 -23.96 1.38 4.66
CA PHE A 416 -23.51 2.45 3.76
C PHE A 416 -22.85 1.92 2.48
N MET A 417 -22.19 0.75 2.54
CA MET A 417 -21.49 0.15 1.39
C MET A 417 -22.26 -1.00 0.74
N SER A 418 -23.48 -1.32 1.20
CA SER A 418 -24.30 -2.39 0.68
C SER A 418 -25.34 -1.86 -0.33
N TYR A 419 -25.61 -2.58 -1.43
CA TYR A 419 -26.58 -2.19 -2.45
C TYR A 419 -27.80 -3.13 -2.47
N GLY A 420 -28.98 -2.54 -2.57
CA GLY A 420 -30.24 -3.27 -2.73
C GLY A 420 -30.55 -4.20 -1.55
N GLU A 421 -31.53 -5.09 -1.77
CA GLU A 421 -31.96 -6.06 -0.76
C GLU A 421 -31.14 -7.36 -0.85
N PHE A 422 -31.14 -8.11 0.24
CA PHE A 422 -30.53 -9.45 0.27
C PHE A 422 -31.31 -10.41 -0.64
N THR A 423 -30.63 -11.02 -1.61
CA THR A 423 -31.24 -11.88 -2.63
C THR A 423 -31.22 -13.37 -2.28
N GLY A 424 -30.39 -13.78 -1.31
CA GLY A 424 -30.09 -15.18 -1.02
C GLY A 424 -29.03 -15.79 -1.95
N TYR A 425 -28.36 -14.97 -2.77
CA TYR A 425 -27.26 -15.35 -3.65
C TYR A 425 -26.09 -14.40 -3.42
N ALA A 426 -24.85 -14.91 -3.58
CA ALA A 426 -23.63 -14.12 -3.58
C ALA A 426 -22.56 -14.78 -4.44
N PRO A 427 -21.70 -14.00 -5.14
CA PRO A 427 -20.63 -14.55 -5.96
C PRO A 427 -19.49 -15.05 -5.06
N LEU A 428 -18.83 -16.12 -5.49
CA LEU A 428 -17.57 -16.54 -4.91
C LEU A 428 -16.48 -15.49 -5.22
N SER A 429 -15.58 -15.27 -4.25
CA SER A 429 -14.46 -14.36 -4.41
C SER A 429 -13.42 -14.87 -5.41
N THR A 430 -12.49 -14.00 -5.83
CA THR A 430 -11.39 -14.33 -6.73
C THR A 430 -10.56 -15.51 -6.22
N CYS A 431 -10.36 -15.59 -4.91
CA CYS A 431 -9.54 -16.63 -4.29
C CYS A 431 -10.16 -18.04 -4.41
N ALA A 432 -11.50 -18.13 -4.57
CA ALA A 432 -12.16 -19.41 -4.82
C ALA A 432 -11.80 -20.04 -6.18
N PHE A 433 -11.28 -19.24 -7.11
CA PHE A 433 -10.86 -19.68 -8.45
C PHE A 433 -9.33 -19.59 -8.64
N TRP A 434 -8.58 -19.29 -7.58
CA TRP A 434 -7.12 -19.12 -7.67
C TRP A 434 -6.44 -20.46 -8.02
N PRO A 435 -5.43 -20.47 -8.92
CA PRO A 435 -4.94 -21.73 -9.53
C PRO A 435 -3.98 -22.50 -8.62
N VAL A 436 -3.46 -21.87 -7.58
CA VAL A 436 -2.45 -22.46 -6.69
C VAL A 436 -2.98 -22.57 -5.25
N PRO A 437 -2.50 -23.55 -4.48
CA PRO A 437 -2.94 -23.73 -3.09
C PRO A 437 -2.47 -22.56 -2.20
N PRO A 438 -3.17 -22.30 -1.08
CA PRO A 438 -2.71 -21.34 -0.09
C PRO A 438 -1.41 -21.81 0.57
N THR A 439 -0.58 -20.85 0.96
CA THR A 439 0.70 -21.10 1.66
C THR A 439 0.59 -20.97 3.18
N SER A 440 -0.56 -20.54 3.68
CA SER A 440 -0.82 -20.36 5.11
C SER A 440 -2.27 -20.72 5.45
N GLU A 441 -2.48 -21.07 6.71
CA GLU A 441 -3.79 -21.28 7.33
C GLU A 441 -3.89 -20.33 8.52
N PRO A 442 -5.09 -19.89 8.93
CA PRO A 442 -5.26 -19.12 10.16
C PRO A 442 -4.69 -19.87 11.36
N HIS A 443 -3.79 -19.25 12.11
CA HIS A 443 -3.19 -19.82 13.30
C HIS A 443 -2.66 -18.75 14.25
N ALA A 444 -2.59 -19.09 15.54
CA ALA A 444 -1.96 -18.21 16.51
C ALA A 444 -0.43 -18.23 16.35
N VAL A 445 0.17 -17.04 16.25
CA VAL A 445 1.62 -16.90 16.10
C VAL A 445 2.36 -17.46 17.30
N SER A 446 3.38 -18.28 17.05
CA SER A 446 4.25 -18.86 18.07
C SER A 446 5.71 -18.50 17.81
N ALA A 447 6.25 -17.55 18.56
CA ALA A 447 7.61 -17.04 18.39
C ALA A 447 8.46 -17.15 19.68
N PRO A 448 8.80 -18.38 20.13
CA PRO A 448 9.56 -18.58 21.36
C PRO A 448 10.96 -17.97 21.26
N GLY A 449 11.32 -17.12 22.24
CA GLY A 449 12.60 -16.41 22.23
C GLY A 449 12.60 -15.07 21.50
N LEU A 450 11.48 -14.66 20.95
CA LEU A 450 11.30 -13.32 20.39
C LEU A 450 11.52 -12.26 21.48
N PRO A 451 12.35 -11.22 21.24
CA PRO A 451 12.38 -10.06 22.13
C PRO A 451 11.03 -9.33 22.12
N PRO A 452 10.67 -8.63 23.21
CA PRO A 452 9.40 -7.90 23.24
C PRO A 452 9.27 -6.91 22.08
N VAL A 453 8.19 -7.03 21.31
CA VAL A 453 7.85 -6.16 20.18
C VAL A 453 6.81 -5.12 20.60
N LEU A 454 6.66 -4.05 19.81
CA LEU A 454 5.64 -3.02 20.03
C LEU A 454 4.52 -3.16 19.00
N VAL A 455 3.31 -3.40 19.48
CA VAL A 455 2.10 -3.32 18.65
C VAL A 455 1.40 -2.00 18.95
N ILE A 456 0.98 -1.30 17.90
CA ILE A 456 0.21 -0.05 17.98
C ILE A 456 -1.15 -0.30 17.35
N SER A 457 -2.23 0.09 18.03
CA SER A 457 -3.58 -0.10 17.52
C SER A 457 -4.47 1.08 17.88
N SER A 458 -5.23 1.58 16.87
CA SER A 458 -6.17 2.67 17.03
C SER A 458 -7.56 2.15 17.40
N THR A 459 -8.23 2.79 18.35
CA THR A 459 -9.54 2.34 18.85
C THR A 459 -10.65 2.38 17.81
N GLY A 460 -10.55 3.28 16.82
CA GLY A 460 -11.48 3.44 15.70
C GLY A 460 -10.79 3.20 14.35
N ASP A 461 -9.86 2.22 14.27
CA ASP A 461 -9.23 1.86 12.99
C ASP A 461 -10.24 1.17 12.08
N PRO A 462 -10.58 1.76 10.90
CA PRO A 462 -11.59 1.18 10.01
C PRO A 462 -11.10 -0.04 9.22
N ALA A 463 -9.79 -0.17 9.00
CA ALA A 463 -9.21 -1.19 8.13
C ALA A 463 -8.68 -2.41 8.89
N THR A 464 -8.14 -2.17 10.09
CA THR A 464 -7.65 -3.21 11.00
C THR A 464 -8.20 -2.96 12.40
N PRO A 465 -9.37 -3.54 12.72
CA PRO A 465 -10.07 -3.26 13.98
C PRO A 465 -9.19 -3.45 15.21
N TYR A 466 -9.38 -2.60 16.22
CA TYR A 466 -8.56 -2.50 17.43
C TYR A 466 -8.25 -3.86 18.08
N GLN A 467 -9.23 -4.77 18.11
CA GLN A 467 -9.09 -6.07 18.75
C GLN A 467 -7.99 -6.92 18.11
N ALA A 468 -7.79 -6.83 16.80
CA ALA A 468 -6.72 -7.56 16.11
C ALA A 468 -5.32 -7.17 16.64
N GLY A 469 -5.09 -5.88 16.94
CA GLY A 469 -3.85 -5.43 17.58
C GLY A 469 -3.69 -5.95 19.01
N VAL A 470 -4.77 -6.00 19.79
CA VAL A 470 -4.77 -6.58 21.15
C VAL A 470 -4.36 -8.06 21.09
N ASP A 471 -4.96 -8.82 20.17
CA ASP A 471 -4.74 -10.25 20.05
C ASP A 471 -3.33 -10.56 19.51
N LEU A 472 -2.84 -9.80 18.53
CA LEU A 472 -1.47 -9.95 18.03
C LEU A 472 -0.43 -9.62 19.11
N ALA A 473 -0.61 -8.53 19.88
CA ALA A 473 0.28 -8.18 20.99
C ALA A 473 0.36 -9.31 22.03
N LYS A 474 -0.77 -9.93 22.33
CA LYS A 474 -0.84 -11.07 23.26
C LYS A 474 -0.14 -12.31 22.70
N GLN A 475 -0.36 -12.65 21.42
CA GLN A 475 0.27 -13.81 20.76
C GLN A 475 1.79 -13.68 20.73
N LEU A 476 2.31 -12.49 20.43
CA LEU A 476 3.75 -12.21 20.38
C LEU A 476 4.39 -11.95 21.75
N GLY A 477 3.60 -11.84 22.83
CA GLY A 477 4.11 -11.43 24.15
C GLY A 477 4.72 -10.02 24.14
N GLY A 478 4.23 -9.15 23.26
CA GLY A 478 4.69 -7.78 23.05
C GLY A 478 3.99 -6.74 23.92
N GLY A 479 4.43 -5.49 23.83
CA GLY A 479 3.74 -4.32 24.40
C GLY A 479 2.67 -3.81 23.45
N LEU A 480 1.52 -3.38 24.01
CA LEU A 480 0.47 -2.70 23.26
C LEU A 480 0.49 -1.20 23.59
N LEU A 481 0.52 -0.37 22.55
CA LEU A 481 0.25 1.07 22.64
C LEU A 481 -1.10 1.34 21.96
N THR A 482 -2.06 1.83 22.73
CA THR A 482 -3.38 2.20 22.22
C THR A 482 -3.36 3.65 21.76
N PHE A 483 -3.83 3.91 20.55
CA PHE A 483 -4.19 5.26 20.10
C PHE A 483 -5.71 5.44 20.17
N ASN A 484 -6.16 6.49 20.83
CA ASN A 484 -7.59 6.78 20.97
C ASN A 484 -8.06 7.72 19.86
N GLY A 485 -8.42 7.18 18.71
CA GLY A 485 -8.82 7.95 17.55
C GLY A 485 -9.29 7.08 16.38
N THR A 486 -9.92 7.73 15.40
CA THR A 486 -10.43 7.12 14.17
C THR A 486 -9.39 7.29 13.06
N GLN A 487 -8.39 6.43 13.03
CA GLN A 487 -7.33 6.48 12.00
C GLN A 487 -6.70 5.11 11.78
N HIS A 488 -6.49 4.75 10.51
CA HIS A 488 -5.72 3.57 10.15
C HIS A 488 -4.23 3.89 10.18
N THR A 489 -3.49 3.22 11.06
CA THR A 489 -2.05 3.41 11.34
C THR A 489 -1.69 4.81 11.84
N VAL A 490 -0.68 4.93 12.71
CA VAL A 490 -0.41 6.19 13.43
C VAL A 490 1.09 6.47 13.59
N ALA A 491 1.94 5.43 13.68
CA ALA A 491 3.37 5.60 13.97
C ALA A 491 4.05 6.50 12.94
N PHE A 492 4.70 7.56 13.40
CA PHE A 492 5.42 8.54 12.59
C PHE A 492 4.55 9.28 11.56
N GLN A 493 3.27 9.42 11.86
CA GLN A 493 2.32 10.18 11.04
C GLN A 493 1.91 11.51 11.68
N GLY A 494 2.64 11.95 12.70
CA GLY A 494 2.47 13.26 13.32
C GLY A 494 1.78 13.26 14.68
N GLU A 495 1.43 12.08 15.20
CA GLU A 495 0.88 11.92 16.55
C GLU A 495 2.03 11.83 17.58
N GLN A 496 2.41 12.99 18.14
CA GLN A 496 3.60 13.15 18.96
C GLN A 496 3.73 12.12 20.09
N CYS A 497 2.62 11.79 20.76
CA CYS A 497 2.61 10.81 21.85
C CYS A 497 3.02 9.41 21.35
N VAL A 498 2.46 8.96 20.22
CA VAL A 498 2.77 7.68 19.59
C VAL A 498 4.21 7.70 19.06
N ASP A 499 4.60 8.78 18.39
CA ASP A 499 5.92 8.94 17.77
C ASP A 499 7.04 8.90 18.82
N ASP A 500 6.82 9.51 20.00
CA ASP A 500 7.78 9.49 21.10
C ASP A 500 7.99 8.08 21.67
N TYR A 501 6.92 7.30 21.87
CA TYR A 501 7.04 5.91 22.33
C TYR A 501 7.65 5.00 21.26
N ALA A 502 7.23 5.14 20.00
CA ALA A 502 7.78 4.38 18.90
C ALA A 502 9.27 4.64 18.71
N ALA A 503 9.70 5.90 18.77
CA ALA A 503 11.11 6.29 18.69
C ALA A 503 11.94 5.76 19.88
N ALA A 504 11.43 5.89 21.11
CA ALA A 504 12.10 5.36 22.31
C ALA A 504 12.25 3.84 22.24
N TYR A 505 11.26 3.14 21.72
CA TYR A 505 11.34 1.70 21.52
C TYR A 505 12.37 1.33 20.44
N LEU A 506 12.34 1.98 19.26
CA LEU A 506 13.31 1.68 18.20
C LEU A 506 14.76 1.94 18.64
N VAL A 507 15.02 3.05 19.30
CA VAL A 507 16.38 3.44 19.68
C VAL A 507 16.87 2.68 20.90
N ASP A 508 16.06 2.67 21.97
CA ASP A 508 16.48 2.23 23.31
C ASP A 508 15.83 0.90 23.74
N LEU A 509 14.98 0.29 22.92
CA LEU A 509 14.19 -0.91 23.22
C LEU A 509 13.25 -0.71 24.44
N LYS A 510 12.85 0.53 24.68
CA LYS A 510 12.00 0.89 25.81
C LYS A 510 10.53 0.86 25.41
N LEU A 511 9.85 -0.22 25.80
CA LEU A 511 8.39 -0.32 25.63
C LEU A 511 7.63 0.74 26.45
N PRO A 512 6.46 1.19 25.97
CA PRO A 512 5.55 1.97 26.81
C PRO A 512 5.11 1.15 28.03
N PRO A 513 4.77 1.79 29.16
CA PRO A 513 4.12 1.11 30.28
C PRO A 513 2.85 0.37 29.84
N ALA A 514 2.54 -0.76 30.48
CA ALA A 514 1.31 -1.49 30.17
C ALA A 514 0.06 -0.61 30.37
N GLY A 515 -0.86 -0.65 29.41
CA GLY A 515 -2.07 0.17 29.40
C GLY A 515 -1.86 1.63 29.00
N THR A 516 -0.71 1.96 28.40
CA THR A 516 -0.49 3.31 27.85
C THR A 516 -1.45 3.58 26.71
N THR A 517 -2.10 4.75 26.77
CA THR A 517 -2.99 5.28 25.72
C THR A 517 -2.50 6.66 25.28
N CYS A 518 -2.47 6.90 24.01
CA CYS A 518 -2.27 8.18 23.35
C CYS A 518 -3.59 8.72 22.68
#